data_9fcaa7ce2248239f20f4d63c02d60d9a
#
_entry.id   9fcaa7ce2248239f20f4d63c02d60d9a
#
_cell.length_a   1.000
_cell.length_b   1.000
_cell.length_c   1.000
_cell.angle_alpha   90.00
_cell.angle_beta   90.00
_cell.angle_gamma   90.00
#
_symmetry.space_group_name_H-M   'P 1'
#
loop_
_entity.id
_entity.type
_entity.pdbx_description
1 polymer ?
#
loop_
_entity_poly.entity_id
_entity_poly.type
_entity_poly.pdbx_seq_one_letter_code
_entity_poly.pdbx_strand_id
1 'polypeptide(L)'
;MNLISQVYGSLRWKKTDEWCASKLGISLQKYQEIKKQVLQTRDLLQEELDNSLVNLAGQRMLDMINDDQIKNQYITQLEDQLEAAILQQKEKVVEFKEDLDAGTAEIKGIAFSEPKSPEEIIRILKVDTNKWKLSTYWNKQHKDYWLVSALVTQLTKEPKDYLEETLKNFQPSYTPVKEVHINTKFTNPTVAILSVQDLHFGKEGNKDVAKDFMDAISSLVHRAYMSHRIEKIIYVFGGDLLNMDTFSGQTTKGTPVDNEMRAQDAYNEAFDALYWSVNFLKQFCETLEVVYLPGNHDRLSSYHLAHALSKCFLADSNIIFDAGYAERKVKTYGLNFFGFEHGDVNKKWTPLVYATEFPIDWGSTQYRTCYTGHFHSKKTTEYVTDNEIHGFALKHLPSLCKSDYWHYHNKFVGAKRQALMEIHDWSTGKVCELTHNV
;
A
#
# COMPACT_ATOMS: atom_id res chain seq x y z
N MET A 1 31.55 -25.53 21.83
CA MET A 1 30.25 -25.70 21.16
C MET A 1 29.23 -26.08 22.21
N ASN A 2 28.19 -25.30 22.42
CA ASN A 2 27.18 -25.60 23.45
C ASN A 2 26.28 -26.75 22.99
N LEU A 3 25.50 -27.34 23.91
CA LEU A 3 24.67 -28.51 23.65
C LEU A 3 23.57 -28.23 22.61
N ILE A 4 23.07 -27.00 22.55
CA ILE A 4 22.04 -26.54 21.60
C ILE A 4 22.57 -26.57 20.17
N SER A 5 23.76 -26.02 19.93
CA SER A 5 24.44 -26.05 18.62
C SER A 5 24.72 -27.48 18.18
N GLN A 6 25.06 -28.37 19.11
CA GLN A 6 25.27 -29.80 18.80
C GLN A 6 23.97 -30.49 18.40
N VAL A 7 22.85 -30.22 19.09
CA VAL A 7 21.55 -30.77 18.74
C VAL A 7 21.05 -30.19 17.40
N TYR A 8 21.25 -28.88 17.16
CA TYR A 8 20.94 -28.27 15.87
C TYR A 8 21.73 -28.90 14.73
N GLY A 9 23.04 -29.10 14.91
CA GLY A 9 23.88 -29.79 13.93
C GLY A 9 23.44 -31.22 13.67
N SER A 10 22.94 -31.94 14.68
CA SER A 10 22.49 -33.32 14.58
C SER A 10 21.22 -33.49 13.72
N LEU A 11 20.40 -32.44 13.56
CA LEU A 11 19.23 -32.49 12.67
C LEU A 11 19.59 -32.79 11.21
N ARG A 12 20.83 -32.53 10.78
CA ARG A 12 21.33 -32.84 9.45
C ARG A 12 21.72 -34.30 9.24
N TRP A 13 21.85 -35.08 10.33
CA TRP A 13 22.36 -36.46 10.24
C TRP A 13 21.34 -37.45 9.71
N LYS A 14 20.06 -37.08 9.61
CA LYS A 14 18.97 -37.95 9.13
C LYS A 14 18.92 -39.31 9.87
N LYS A 15 19.20 -39.31 11.16
CA LYS A 15 19.20 -40.47 12.07
C LYS A 15 18.10 -40.34 13.10
N THR A 16 17.82 -41.46 13.82
CA THR A 16 16.80 -41.45 14.89
C THR A 16 17.24 -40.61 16.07
N ASP A 17 16.28 -40.13 16.86
CA ASP A 17 16.54 -39.30 18.03
C ASP A 17 17.39 -40.05 19.07
N GLU A 18 17.16 -41.36 19.22
CA GLU A 18 17.94 -42.24 20.12
C GLU A 18 19.43 -42.28 19.69
N TRP A 19 19.67 -42.42 18.38
CA TRP A 19 21.03 -42.43 17.85
C TRP A 19 21.72 -41.09 18.04
N CYS A 20 21.02 -39.99 17.78
CA CYS A 20 21.54 -38.63 17.97
C CYS A 20 21.84 -38.33 19.43
N ALA A 21 20.94 -38.67 20.34
CA ALA A 21 21.12 -38.50 21.78
C ALA A 21 22.34 -39.29 22.30
N SER A 22 22.48 -40.56 21.88
CA SER A 22 23.61 -41.40 22.22
C SER A 22 24.92 -40.83 21.70
N LYS A 23 24.96 -40.31 20.46
CA LYS A 23 26.15 -39.74 19.87
C LYS A 23 26.60 -38.44 20.55
N LEU A 24 25.66 -37.68 21.10
CA LEU A 24 25.89 -36.45 21.87
C LEU A 24 26.11 -36.68 23.36
N GLY A 25 25.97 -37.95 23.83
CA GLY A 25 26.19 -38.31 25.24
C GLY A 25 25.12 -37.75 26.19
N ILE A 26 23.88 -37.60 25.75
CA ILE A 26 22.76 -37.06 26.53
C ILE A 26 21.58 -38.02 26.53
N SER A 27 20.65 -37.88 27.49
CA SER A 27 19.43 -38.69 27.52
C SER A 27 18.51 -38.38 26.35
N LEU A 28 17.76 -39.35 25.87
CA LEU A 28 16.78 -39.17 24.78
C LEU A 28 15.76 -38.07 25.12
N GLN A 29 15.25 -38.04 26.35
CA GLN A 29 14.32 -37.04 26.79
C GLN A 29 14.89 -35.62 26.70
N LYS A 30 16.13 -35.42 27.14
CA LYS A 30 16.82 -34.13 27.05
C LYS A 30 17.11 -33.73 25.61
N TYR A 31 17.46 -34.69 24.75
CA TYR A 31 17.62 -34.45 23.31
C TYR A 31 16.31 -33.97 22.67
N GLN A 32 15.20 -34.66 22.92
CA GLN A 32 13.89 -34.33 22.37
C GLN A 32 13.37 -32.96 22.82
N GLU A 33 13.61 -32.61 24.10
CA GLU A 33 13.23 -31.31 24.63
C GLU A 33 14.01 -30.16 23.93
N ILE A 34 15.33 -30.29 23.81
CA ILE A 34 16.16 -29.28 23.12
C ILE A 34 15.83 -29.25 21.62
N LYS A 35 15.61 -30.41 20.98
CA LYS A 35 15.22 -30.48 19.59
C LYS A 35 13.91 -29.75 19.32
N LYS A 36 12.91 -29.90 20.20
CA LYS A 36 11.63 -29.18 20.09
C LYS A 36 11.82 -27.66 20.18
N GLN A 37 12.63 -27.20 21.14
CA GLN A 37 12.96 -25.77 21.27
C GLN A 37 13.67 -25.22 20.03
N VAL A 38 14.66 -25.94 19.54
CA VAL A 38 15.45 -25.57 18.35
C VAL A 38 14.56 -25.48 17.11
N LEU A 39 13.64 -26.42 16.91
CA LEU A 39 12.72 -26.40 15.76
C LEU A 39 11.71 -25.25 15.85
N GLN A 40 11.15 -24.99 17.02
CA GLN A 40 10.25 -23.85 17.21
C GLN A 40 10.93 -22.50 16.96
N THR A 41 12.16 -22.34 17.43
CA THR A 41 12.93 -21.10 17.18
C THR A 41 13.34 -20.95 15.73
N ARG A 42 13.68 -22.05 15.06
CA ARG A 42 13.99 -22.05 13.62
C ARG A 42 12.76 -21.61 12.80
N ASP A 43 11.58 -22.12 13.13
CA ASP A 43 10.36 -21.80 12.38
C ASP A 43 9.96 -20.32 12.57
N LEU A 44 10.13 -19.76 13.78
CA LEU A 44 9.95 -18.33 14.05
C LEU A 44 10.97 -17.45 13.29
N LEU A 45 12.25 -17.86 13.29
CA LEU A 45 13.30 -17.13 12.55
C LEU A 45 13.13 -17.25 11.05
N GLN A 46 12.59 -18.37 10.54
CA GLN A 46 12.27 -18.53 9.13
C GLN A 46 11.10 -17.60 8.73
N GLU A 47 10.09 -17.47 9.58
CA GLU A 47 8.96 -16.56 9.35
C GLU A 47 9.41 -15.08 9.39
N GLU A 48 10.34 -14.71 10.28
CA GLU A 48 10.97 -13.38 10.29
C GLU A 48 11.87 -13.15 9.07
N LEU A 49 12.60 -14.18 8.63
CA LEU A 49 13.46 -14.12 7.44
C LEU A 49 12.63 -13.98 6.17
N ASP A 50 11.55 -14.74 6.02
CA ASP A 50 10.63 -14.68 4.89
C ASP A 50 9.92 -13.32 4.82
N ASN A 51 9.65 -12.70 5.98
CA ASN A 51 9.11 -11.34 6.07
C ASN A 51 10.15 -10.23 5.78
N SER A 52 11.45 -10.49 5.99
CA SER A 52 12.55 -9.54 5.77
C SER A 52 13.22 -9.67 4.39
N LEU A 53 13.04 -10.82 3.70
CA LEU A 53 13.62 -11.10 2.37
C LEU A 53 12.89 -10.42 1.20
N VAL A 54 11.84 -9.65 1.48
CA VAL A 54 11.12 -8.85 0.45
C VAL A 54 11.92 -7.61 -0.01
N ASN A 55 13.12 -7.34 0.55
CA ASN A 55 13.95 -6.23 0.10
C ASN A 55 15.17 -6.68 -0.71
N LEU A 56 15.34 -6.05 -1.86
CA LEU A 56 16.41 -6.22 -2.87
C LEU A 56 17.87 -6.28 -2.32
N ALA A 57 18.07 -6.00 -1.01
CA ALA A 57 19.33 -6.14 -0.30
C ALA A 57 19.68 -7.61 0.01
N GLY A 58 18.69 -8.50 0.13
CA GLY A 58 18.90 -9.92 0.45
C GLY A 58 19.60 -10.69 -0.68
N GLN A 59 19.30 -10.38 -1.94
CA GLN A 59 19.92 -11.04 -3.09
C GLN A 59 21.41 -10.68 -3.23
N ARG A 60 21.78 -9.43 -2.94
CA ARG A 60 23.18 -8.99 -2.92
C ARG A 60 23.97 -9.53 -1.73
N MET A 61 23.31 -9.82 -0.62
CA MET A 61 23.94 -10.43 0.56
C MET A 61 24.23 -11.91 0.34
N LEU A 62 23.39 -12.63 -0.40
CA LEU A 62 23.63 -14.03 -0.77
C LEU A 62 24.84 -14.20 -1.71
N ASP A 63 25.08 -13.23 -2.59
CA ASP A 63 26.26 -13.24 -3.48
C ASP A 63 27.57 -12.92 -2.74
N MET A 64 27.51 -12.23 -1.58
CA MET A 64 28.67 -11.95 -0.73
C MET A 64 29.00 -13.08 0.27
N ILE A 65 28.15 -14.06 0.47
CA ILE A 65 28.32 -15.19 1.42
C ILE A 65 29.19 -16.33 0.84
N ASN A 66 29.91 -16.11 -0.24
CA ASN A 66 30.90 -17.08 -0.73
C ASN A 66 32.27 -17.00 0.01
N ASP A 67 32.44 -16.13 0.98
CA ASP A 67 33.62 -16.02 1.81
C ASP A 67 33.42 -16.74 3.15
N ASP A 68 34.19 -17.80 3.41
CA ASP A 68 34.07 -18.65 4.59
C ASP A 68 34.28 -17.88 5.92
N GLN A 69 34.97 -16.75 5.93
CA GLN A 69 35.12 -15.90 7.13
C GLN A 69 33.83 -15.15 7.47
N ILE A 70 33.13 -14.62 6.50
CA ILE A 70 31.85 -13.91 6.69
C ILE A 70 30.78 -14.91 7.13
N LYS A 71 30.80 -16.13 6.56
CA LYS A 71 29.89 -17.22 6.93
C LYS A 71 30.04 -17.63 8.40
N ASN A 72 31.28 -17.74 8.87
CA ASN A 72 31.54 -18.11 10.27
C ASN A 72 31.14 -17.00 11.25
N GLN A 73 31.37 -15.73 10.92
CA GLN A 73 30.93 -14.59 11.76
C GLN A 73 29.39 -14.53 11.84
N TYR A 74 28.70 -14.76 10.73
CA TYR A 74 27.22 -14.75 10.70
C TYR A 74 26.63 -15.94 11.47
N ILE A 75 27.24 -17.13 11.36
CA ILE A 75 26.83 -18.30 12.15
C ILE A 75 27.03 -18.03 13.66
N THR A 76 28.13 -17.42 14.08
CA THR A 76 28.36 -17.05 15.48
C THR A 76 27.32 -16.04 15.97
N GLN A 77 27.00 -15.04 15.16
CA GLN A 77 25.99 -14.03 15.49
C GLN A 77 24.56 -14.63 15.60
N LEU A 78 24.22 -15.59 14.74
CA LEU A 78 22.95 -16.33 14.82
C LEU A 78 22.91 -17.27 16.04
N GLU A 79 24.03 -17.89 16.41
CA GLU A 79 24.15 -18.71 17.62
C GLU A 79 23.95 -17.87 18.88
N ASP A 80 24.52 -16.67 18.95
CA ASP A 80 24.34 -15.72 20.05
C ASP A 80 22.89 -15.21 20.13
N GLN A 81 22.28 -14.90 19.00
CA GLN A 81 20.85 -14.49 18.93
C GLN A 81 19.91 -15.63 19.33
N LEU A 82 20.21 -16.87 18.92
CA LEU A 82 19.45 -18.06 19.30
C LEU A 82 19.57 -18.32 20.80
N GLU A 83 20.76 -18.16 21.37
CA GLU A 83 21.01 -18.33 22.80
C GLU A 83 20.30 -17.25 23.62
N ALA A 84 20.28 -16.00 23.15
CA ALA A 84 19.51 -14.89 23.73
C ALA A 84 17.99 -15.13 23.64
N ALA A 85 17.48 -15.61 22.51
CA ALA A 85 16.06 -15.93 22.31
C ALA A 85 15.60 -17.11 23.20
N ILE A 86 16.44 -18.12 23.38
CA ILE A 86 16.17 -19.26 24.29
C ILE A 86 16.18 -18.82 25.76
N LEU A 87 17.09 -17.90 26.13
CA LEU A 87 17.10 -17.28 27.46
C LEU A 87 15.82 -16.45 27.70
N GLN A 88 15.35 -15.71 26.72
CA GLN A 88 14.09 -14.95 26.82
C GLN A 88 12.85 -15.84 26.93
N GLN A 89 12.84 -17.04 26.34
CA GLN A 89 11.73 -17.99 26.50
C GLN A 89 11.69 -18.66 27.87
N LYS A 90 12.79 -18.66 28.63
CA LYS A 90 12.84 -19.22 29.99
C LYS A 90 12.22 -18.31 31.04
N GLU A 91 12.15 -17.02 30.81
CA GLU A 91 11.53 -16.03 31.70
C GLU A 91 10.13 -15.71 31.17
N LYS A 92 9.09 -16.26 31.77
CA LYS A 92 7.71 -16.12 31.26
C LYS A 92 6.87 -15.32 32.24
N VAL A 93 6.23 -14.26 31.77
CA VAL A 93 5.13 -13.60 32.49
C VAL A 93 3.97 -14.57 32.53
N VAL A 94 3.50 -14.90 33.73
CA VAL A 94 2.45 -15.91 33.95
C VAL A 94 1.10 -15.25 34.16
N GLU A 95 1.08 -14.08 34.79
CA GLU A 95 -0.16 -13.39 35.13
C GLU A 95 0.07 -11.87 35.12
N PHE A 96 -0.87 -11.14 34.56
CA PHE A 96 -0.95 -9.68 34.63
C PHE A 96 -2.38 -9.29 35.03
N LYS A 97 -2.51 -8.59 36.16
CA LYS A 97 -3.79 -8.10 36.66
C LYS A 97 -3.67 -6.60 36.86
N GLU A 98 -4.43 -5.85 36.11
CA GLU A 98 -4.52 -4.37 36.20
C GLU A 98 -5.75 -4.00 37.01
N ASP A 99 -5.57 -3.10 37.96
CA ASP A 99 -6.63 -2.39 38.68
C ASP A 99 -6.64 -0.94 38.18
N LEU A 100 -7.57 -0.67 37.27
CA LEU A 100 -7.69 0.65 36.63
C LEU A 100 -8.12 1.74 37.59
N ASP A 101 -8.90 1.41 38.60
CA ASP A 101 -9.40 2.40 39.59
C ASP A 101 -8.30 2.79 40.58
N ALA A 102 -7.43 1.85 40.94
CA ALA A 102 -6.28 2.11 41.79
C ALA A 102 -5.04 2.58 41.05
N GLY A 103 -5.02 2.54 39.71
CA GLY A 103 -3.85 2.86 38.91
C GLY A 103 -2.67 1.94 39.19
N THR A 104 -2.92 0.68 39.51
CA THR A 104 -1.90 -0.31 39.88
C THR A 104 -2.03 -1.58 39.04
N ALA A 105 -0.97 -2.36 38.92
CA ALA A 105 -1.04 -3.70 38.36
C ALA A 105 -0.14 -4.67 39.13
N GLU A 106 -0.62 -5.91 39.29
CA GLU A 106 0.17 -7.01 39.82
C GLU A 106 0.66 -7.88 38.64
N ILE A 107 1.96 -8.10 38.58
CA ILE A 107 2.61 -8.88 37.50
C ILE A 107 3.31 -10.06 38.15
N LYS A 108 3.08 -11.28 37.63
CA LYS A 108 3.76 -12.49 38.08
C LYS A 108 4.47 -13.17 36.94
N GLY A 109 5.66 -13.67 37.20
CA GLY A 109 6.48 -14.38 36.23
C GLY A 109 7.31 -15.48 36.88
N ILE A 110 8.03 -16.22 36.06
CA ILE A 110 8.91 -17.31 36.47
C ILE A 110 10.33 -16.98 36.06
N ALA A 111 11.29 -17.14 36.99
CA ALA A 111 12.71 -17.07 36.72
C ALA A 111 13.40 -18.37 37.12
N PHE A 112 14.47 -18.73 36.45
CA PHE A 112 15.24 -19.95 36.73
C PHE A 112 16.51 -19.67 37.57
N SER A 113 16.75 -18.42 37.92
CA SER A 113 17.71 -17.96 38.88
C SER A 113 17.09 -16.96 39.83
N GLU A 114 17.66 -16.80 41.03
CA GLU A 114 17.17 -15.82 41.99
C GLU A 114 17.41 -14.40 41.47
N PRO A 115 16.36 -13.59 41.30
CA PRO A 115 16.51 -12.18 40.92
C PRO A 115 17.12 -11.39 42.09
N LYS A 116 18.19 -10.64 41.83
CA LYS A 116 18.96 -9.95 42.87
C LYS A 116 18.77 -8.44 42.92
N SER A 117 18.11 -7.88 41.89
CA SER A 117 17.92 -6.42 41.83
C SER A 117 16.53 -6.04 41.27
N PRO A 118 16.04 -4.82 41.55
CA PRO A 118 14.84 -4.27 40.94
C PRO A 118 14.89 -4.26 39.40
N GLU A 119 16.05 -4.02 38.82
CA GLU A 119 16.25 -3.96 37.36
C GLU A 119 16.07 -5.35 36.75
N GLU A 120 16.55 -6.40 37.42
CA GLU A 120 16.30 -7.79 36.99
C GLU A 120 14.82 -8.15 37.06
N ILE A 121 14.10 -7.70 38.10
CA ILE A 121 12.64 -7.90 38.24
C ILE A 121 11.90 -7.23 37.08
N ILE A 122 12.25 -5.98 36.76
CA ILE A 122 11.68 -5.23 35.63
C ILE A 122 11.90 -5.98 34.33
N ARG A 123 13.11 -6.49 34.10
CA ARG A 123 13.45 -7.25 32.89
C ARG A 123 12.69 -8.59 32.81
N ILE A 124 12.67 -9.38 33.90
CA ILE A 124 12.03 -10.71 33.97
C ILE A 124 10.51 -10.57 33.75
N LEU A 125 9.91 -9.59 34.39
CA LEU A 125 8.45 -9.36 34.30
C LEU A 125 8.07 -8.50 33.07
N LYS A 126 9.04 -8.08 32.26
CA LYS A 126 8.85 -7.24 31.07
C LYS A 126 8.01 -5.99 31.37
N VAL A 127 8.27 -5.35 32.50
CA VAL A 127 7.56 -4.14 32.91
C VAL A 127 7.90 -3.02 31.96
N ASP A 128 6.87 -2.42 31.33
CA ASP A 128 7.03 -1.21 30.55
C ASP A 128 7.28 -0.02 31.49
N THR A 129 8.55 0.38 31.60
CA THR A 129 8.99 1.49 32.48
C THR A 129 8.54 2.87 32.00
N ASN A 130 7.98 3.02 30.79
CA ASN A 130 7.35 4.25 30.33
C ASN A 130 5.91 4.38 30.86
N LYS A 131 5.26 3.25 31.15
CA LYS A 131 3.89 3.19 31.64
C LYS A 131 3.83 2.94 33.13
N TRP A 132 4.76 2.16 33.69
CA TRP A 132 4.70 1.65 35.03
C TRP A 132 5.97 1.92 35.82
N LYS A 133 5.82 2.27 37.09
CA LYS A 133 6.90 2.33 38.10
C LYS A 133 6.79 1.14 39.03
N LEU A 134 7.89 0.43 39.24
CA LEU A 134 7.96 -0.64 40.21
C LEU A 134 7.77 -0.08 41.64
N SER A 135 6.73 -0.53 42.34
CA SER A 135 6.43 -0.11 43.71
C SER A 135 6.98 -1.10 44.74
N THR A 136 6.72 -2.38 44.54
CA THR A 136 7.14 -3.46 45.45
C THR A 136 7.32 -4.72 44.66
N TYR A 137 8.22 -5.58 45.09
CA TYR A 137 8.37 -6.92 44.51
C TYR A 137 8.69 -7.96 45.58
N TRP A 138 8.43 -9.22 45.26
CA TRP A 138 8.77 -10.37 46.12
C TRP A 138 9.05 -11.59 45.28
N ASN A 139 9.94 -12.47 45.80
CA ASN A 139 10.36 -13.71 45.17
C ASN A 139 10.03 -14.87 46.09
N LYS A 140 9.60 -16.00 45.52
CA LYS A 140 9.41 -17.24 46.22
C LYS A 140 10.07 -18.37 45.47
N GLN A 141 11.00 -19.07 46.15
CA GLN A 141 11.67 -20.21 45.57
C GLN A 141 10.73 -21.44 45.53
N HIS A 142 10.67 -22.08 44.39
CA HIS A 142 10.14 -23.39 44.14
C HIS A 142 11.28 -24.36 43.80
N LYS A 143 11.00 -25.67 43.74
CA LYS A 143 12.04 -26.67 43.54
C LYS A 143 12.96 -26.43 42.34
N ASP A 144 12.39 -25.98 41.22
CA ASP A 144 13.13 -25.84 39.95
C ASP A 144 13.07 -24.41 39.37
N TYR A 145 12.43 -23.46 40.06
CA TYR A 145 12.26 -22.08 39.60
C TYR A 145 11.94 -21.11 40.73
N TRP A 146 12.03 -19.81 40.43
CA TRP A 146 11.58 -18.72 41.28
C TRP A 146 10.29 -18.13 40.74
N LEU A 147 9.26 -18.04 41.58
CA LEU A 147 8.07 -17.24 41.30
C LEU A 147 8.40 -15.80 41.68
N VAL A 148 8.36 -14.90 40.67
CA VAL A 148 8.63 -13.48 40.81
C VAL A 148 7.32 -12.74 40.71
N SER A 149 7.04 -11.84 41.66
CA SER A 149 5.85 -11.02 41.66
C SER A 149 6.21 -9.58 41.92
N ALA A 150 5.53 -8.66 41.22
CA ALA A 150 5.71 -7.23 41.39
C ALA A 150 4.38 -6.50 41.41
N LEU A 151 4.27 -5.52 42.26
CA LEU A 151 3.25 -4.49 42.20
C LEU A 151 3.85 -3.26 41.52
N VAL A 152 3.20 -2.80 40.45
CA VAL A 152 3.58 -1.61 39.71
C VAL A 152 2.48 -0.56 39.80
N THR A 153 2.89 0.71 39.88
CA THR A 153 1.97 1.86 39.87
C THR A 153 2.11 2.59 38.55
N GLN A 154 0.97 2.96 37.97
CA GLN A 154 0.95 3.69 36.71
C GLN A 154 1.66 5.03 36.86
N LEU A 155 2.57 5.33 35.94
CA LEU A 155 3.15 6.64 35.82
C LEU A 155 2.03 7.55 35.26
N THR A 156 1.45 8.38 36.13
CA THR A 156 0.47 9.38 35.73
C THR A 156 1.19 10.48 34.93
N LYS A 157 1.32 10.28 33.62
CA LYS A 157 1.45 11.43 32.73
C LYS A 157 0.03 12.01 32.61
N GLU A 158 -0.12 13.30 32.83
CA GLU A 158 -1.36 14.00 32.51
C GLU A 158 -1.75 13.64 31.06
N PRO A 159 -3.03 13.39 30.75
CA PRO A 159 -3.46 13.09 29.37
C PRO A 159 -2.98 14.15 28.37
N LYS A 160 -2.80 15.37 28.83
CA LYS A 160 -2.25 16.49 28.08
C LYS A 160 -0.78 16.28 27.68
N ASP A 161 0.05 15.78 28.60
CA ASP A 161 1.48 15.54 28.33
C ASP A 161 1.68 14.40 27.34
N TYR A 162 0.86 13.35 27.45
CA TYR A 162 0.84 12.25 26.49
C TYR A 162 0.40 12.71 25.09
N LEU A 163 -0.64 13.55 25.02
CA LEU A 163 -1.13 14.11 23.77
C LEU A 163 -0.08 15.04 23.14
N GLU A 164 0.56 15.90 23.93
CA GLU A 164 1.61 16.81 23.44
C GLU A 164 2.85 16.04 22.94
N GLU A 165 3.27 14.97 23.62
CA GLU A 165 4.37 14.14 23.21
C GLU A 165 4.03 13.33 21.94
N THR A 166 2.80 12.80 21.87
CA THR A 166 2.30 12.10 20.69
C THR A 166 2.22 13.05 19.49
N LEU A 167 1.74 14.28 19.67
CA LEU A 167 1.68 15.28 18.62
C LEU A 167 3.06 15.78 18.18
N LYS A 168 4.02 15.90 19.09
CA LYS A 168 5.42 16.26 18.77
C LYS A 168 6.12 15.16 17.96
N ASN A 169 5.81 13.91 18.25
CA ASN A 169 6.42 12.74 17.58
C ASN A 169 5.61 12.31 16.35
N PHE A 170 4.40 12.85 16.16
CA PHE A 170 3.60 12.62 14.98
C PHE A 170 4.24 13.32 13.78
N GLN A 171 5.00 12.59 13.02
CA GLN A 171 5.44 13.00 11.68
C GLN A 171 4.40 12.49 10.70
N PRO A 172 3.56 13.37 10.12
CA PRO A 172 2.70 12.93 9.03
C PRO A 172 3.60 12.42 7.91
N SER A 173 3.29 11.26 7.38
CA SER A 173 3.97 10.70 6.19
C SER A 173 3.80 11.56 4.94
N TYR A 174 3.06 12.65 5.08
CA TYR A 174 2.75 13.64 4.07
C TYR A 174 3.68 14.84 4.16
N THR A 175 4.40 15.11 3.09
CA THR A 175 5.15 16.37 2.93
C THR A 175 4.26 17.36 2.21
N PRO A 176 3.82 18.46 2.87
CA PRO A 176 3.05 19.49 2.18
C PRO A 176 3.80 20.01 0.97
N VAL A 177 3.11 20.26 -0.12
CA VAL A 177 3.69 20.97 -1.26
C VAL A 177 4.04 22.38 -0.81
N LYS A 178 5.32 22.73 -0.91
CA LYS A 178 5.83 24.02 -0.44
C LYS A 178 5.40 25.18 -1.32
N GLU A 179 5.16 24.95 -2.60
CA GLU A 179 4.83 25.97 -3.58
C GLU A 179 3.78 25.45 -4.57
N VAL A 180 2.75 26.26 -4.80
CA VAL A 180 1.76 26.04 -5.87
C VAL A 180 2.09 27.00 -7.01
N HIS A 181 2.29 26.45 -8.19
CA HIS A 181 2.64 27.20 -9.39
C HIS A 181 1.35 27.58 -10.14
N ILE A 182 0.90 28.83 -9.97
CA ILE A 182 -0.23 29.36 -10.73
C ILE A 182 0.29 30.28 -11.80
N ASN A 183 -0.11 30.05 -13.04
CA ASN A 183 0.29 30.92 -14.14
C ASN A 183 -0.58 32.18 -14.20
N THR A 184 -0.12 33.23 -13.54
CA THR A 184 -0.82 34.54 -13.43
C THR A 184 -0.80 35.37 -14.71
N LYS A 185 -0.10 34.92 -15.76
CA LYS A 185 -0.14 35.59 -17.09
C LYS A 185 -1.50 35.49 -17.75
N PHE A 186 -2.29 34.47 -17.38
CA PHE A 186 -3.64 34.25 -17.87
C PHE A 186 -4.64 34.64 -16.79
N THR A 187 -5.62 35.48 -17.13
CA THR A 187 -6.60 36.01 -16.18
C THR A 187 -7.80 35.08 -16.00
N ASN A 188 -8.21 34.38 -17.06
CA ASN A 188 -9.39 33.52 -17.03
C ASN A 188 -9.04 32.17 -16.39
N PRO A 189 -9.67 31.84 -15.26
CA PRO A 189 -9.46 30.54 -14.64
C PRO A 189 -10.13 29.44 -15.48
N THR A 190 -9.46 28.28 -15.54
CA THR A 190 -9.93 27.12 -16.28
C THR A 190 -9.88 25.86 -15.43
N VAL A 191 -10.65 24.84 -15.80
CA VAL A 191 -10.52 23.49 -15.27
C VAL A 191 -9.83 22.59 -16.28
N ALA A 192 -8.88 21.77 -15.78
CA ALA A 192 -8.26 20.73 -16.58
C ALA A 192 -8.83 19.37 -16.21
N ILE A 193 -9.30 18.62 -17.20
CA ILE A 193 -9.78 17.24 -17.05
C ILE A 193 -8.66 16.32 -17.50
N LEU A 194 -8.13 15.53 -16.56
CA LEU A 194 -7.14 14.50 -16.81
C LEU A 194 -7.72 13.15 -16.39
N SER A 195 -8.23 12.39 -17.34
CA SER A 195 -8.76 11.05 -17.08
C SER A 195 -7.85 10.00 -17.70
N VAL A 196 -7.20 9.20 -16.85
CA VAL A 196 -6.30 8.13 -17.26
C VAL A 196 -6.84 6.82 -16.74
N GLN A 197 -7.37 6.01 -17.66
CA GLN A 197 -7.96 4.71 -17.38
C GLN A 197 -7.20 3.62 -18.15
N ASP A 198 -7.51 2.35 -17.86
CA ASP A 198 -6.96 1.18 -18.56
C ASP A 198 -5.43 1.11 -18.51
N LEU A 199 -4.83 1.35 -17.34
CA LEU A 199 -3.37 1.26 -17.15
C LEU A 199 -2.89 -0.19 -17.08
N HIS A 200 -3.68 -1.08 -16.50
CA HIS A 200 -3.39 -2.50 -16.35
C HIS A 200 -2.00 -2.78 -15.79
N PHE A 201 -1.68 -2.21 -14.63
CA PHE A 201 -0.45 -2.55 -13.91
C PHE A 201 -0.34 -4.06 -13.70
N GLY A 202 0.83 -4.61 -13.95
CA GLY A 202 1.10 -6.05 -13.84
C GLY A 202 0.82 -6.88 -15.10
N LYS A 203 0.25 -6.28 -16.16
CA LYS A 203 -0.04 -6.96 -17.43
C LYS A 203 1.24 -7.33 -18.18
N GLU A 204 1.26 -8.51 -18.79
CA GLU A 204 2.38 -8.98 -19.63
C GLU A 204 2.74 -7.96 -20.73
N GLY A 205 4.05 -7.70 -20.86
CA GLY A 205 4.57 -6.73 -21.82
C GLY A 205 4.39 -5.25 -21.45
N ASN A 206 3.78 -4.93 -20.30
CA ASN A 206 3.42 -3.57 -19.88
C ASN A 206 4.32 -3.00 -18.76
N LYS A 207 5.52 -3.50 -18.60
CA LYS A 207 6.45 -3.17 -17.49
C LYS A 207 6.83 -1.70 -17.36
N ASP A 208 6.71 -0.92 -18.43
CA ASP A 208 7.08 0.50 -18.42
C ASP A 208 5.88 1.42 -18.12
N VAL A 209 4.70 0.86 -17.78
CA VAL A 209 3.45 1.62 -17.65
C VAL A 209 3.53 2.73 -16.60
N ALA A 210 4.20 2.49 -15.48
CA ALA A 210 4.39 3.51 -14.44
C ALA A 210 5.18 4.72 -14.98
N LYS A 211 6.27 4.45 -15.68
CA LYS A 211 7.10 5.49 -16.31
C LYS A 211 6.31 6.25 -17.38
N ASP A 212 5.68 5.54 -18.31
CA ASP A 212 4.88 6.13 -19.39
C ASP A 212 3.74 7.00 -18.84
N PHE A 213 3.11 6.55 -17.74
CA PHE A 213 2.08 7.29 -17.02
C PHE A 213 2.63 8.58 -16.40
N MET A 214 3.75 8.51 -15.67
CA MET A 214 4.36 9.68 -15.04
C MET A 214 4.85 10.69 -16.07
N ASP A 215 5.47 10.23 -17.17
CA ASP A 215 5.92 11.06 -18.29
C ASP A 215 4.73 11.75 -18.98
N ALA A 216 3.62 11.03 -19.17
CA ALA A 216 2.40 11.58 -19.76
C ALA A 216 1.79 12.70 -18.90
N ILE A 217 1.61 12.44 -17.59
CA ILE A 217 1.09 13.43 -16.64
C ILE A 217 1.98 14.68 -16.61
N SER A 218 3.30 14.49 -16.47
CA SER A 218 4.26 15.59 -16.44
C SER A 218 4.20 16.45 -17.70
N SER A 219 4.21 15.81 -18.87
CA SER A 219 4.14 16.50 -20.16
C SER A 219 2.84 17.27 -20.33
N LEU A 220 1.70 16.65 -20.02
CA LEU A 220 0.37 17.27 -20.20
C LEU A 220 0.19 18.47 -19.27
N VAL A 221 0.51 18.31 -18.00
CA VAL A 221 0.36 19.37 -17.00
C VAL A 221 1.27 20.56 -17.27
N HIS A 222 2.55 20.34 -17.61
CA HIS A 222 3.44 21.44 -17.93
C HIS A 222 2.97 22.24 -19.16
N ARG A 223 2.49 21.54 -20.19
CA ARG A 223 1.96 22.20 -21.40
C ARG A 223 0.68 22.99 -21.10
N ALA A 224 -0.21 22.43 -20.28
CA ALA A 224 -1.41 23.13 -19.83
C ALA A 224 -1.06 24.38 -19.01
N TYR A 225 -0.14 24.26 -18.05
CA TYR A 225 0.37 25.36 -17.23
C TYR A 225 0.99 26.48 -18.06
N MET A 226 1.72 26.14 -19.13
CA MET A 226 2.37 27.14 -20.01
C MET A 226 1.36 27.96 -20.82
N SER A 227 0.13 27.48 -21.01
CA SER A 227 -0.88 28.08 -21.90
C SER A 227 -2.16 28.55 -21.20
N HIS A 228 -2.41 28.14 -19.96
CA HIS A 228 -3.64 28.44 -19.24
C HIS A 228 -3.41 28.69 -17.74
N ARG A 229 -4.34 29.44 -17.10
CA ARG A 229 -4.43 29.50 -15.65
C ARG A 229 -5.34 28.34 -15.18
N ILE A 230 -4.74 27.33 -14.60
CA ILE A 230 -5.47 26.17 -14.09
C ILE A 230 -5.91 26.45 -12.65
N GLU A 231 -7.19 26.68 -12.45
CA GLU A 231 -7.79 26.83 -11.11
C GLU A 231 -8.01 25.47 -10.48
N LYS A 232 -8.57 24.55 -11.25
CA LYS A 232 -8.89 23.19 -10.79
C LYS A 232 -8.36 22.14 -11.77
N ILE A 233 -7.85 21.05 -11.23
CA ILE A 233 -7.65 19.81 -11.97
C ILE A 233 -8.65 18.78 -11.46
N ILE A 234 -9.44 18.17 -12.35
CA ILE A 234 -10.21 16.97 -12.07
C ILE A 234 -9.40 15.80 -12.63
N TYR A 235 -8.79 15.06 -11.71
CA TYR A 235 -7.94 13.92 -12.02
C TYR A 235 -8.69 12.63 -11.77
N VAL A 236 -8.93 11.87 -12.82
CA VAL A 236 -9.69 10.62 -12.79
C VAL A 236 -8.73 9.45 -13.05
N PHE A 237 -8.73 8.48 -12.16
CA PHE A 237 -7.96 7.25 -12.28
C PHE A 237 -8.82 6.02 -11.95
N GLY A 238 -8.37 4.87 -12.31
CA GLY A 238 -9.08 3.60 -12.16
C GLY A 238 -9.54 3.08 -13.50
N GLY A 239 -10.71 2.46 -13.53
CA GLY A 239 -11.21 1.81 -14.75
C GLY A 239 -10.14 0.85 -15.31
N ASP A 240 -9.98 -0.33 -14.69
CA ASP A 240 -8.91 -1.29 -14.98
C ASP A 240 -7.50 -0.73 -14.72
N LEU A 241 -7.30 -0.23 -13.50
CA LEU A 241 -5.99 0.23 -13.01
C LEU A 241 -5.00 -0.94 -12.92
N LEU A 242 -5.42 -2.06 -12.30
CA LEU A 242 -4.67 -3.30 -12.19
C LEU A 242 -5.17 -4.32 -13.20
N ASN A 243 -4.27 -5.17 -13.70
CA ASN A 243 -4.66 -6.21 -14.65
C ASN A 243 -5.42 -7.37 -14.00
N MET A 244 -5.25 -7.56 -12.68
CA MET A 244 -5.82 -8.67 -11.91
C MET A 244 -6.36 -8.20 -10.57
N ASP A 245 -7.34 -8.96 -10.03
CA ASP A 245 -7.96 -8.72 -8.72
C ASP A 245 -7.63 -9.81 -7.70
N THR A 246 -7.01 -10.91 -8.12
CA THR A 246 -6.73 -12.08 -7.29
C THR A 246 -5.27 -12.47 -7.32
N PHE A 247 -4.81 -13.17 -6.28
CA PHE A 247 -3.46 -13.74 -6.22
C PHE A 247 -3.19 -14.79 -7.32
N SER A 248 -4.25 -15.40 -7.86
CA SER A 248 -4.15 -16.38 -8.95
C SER A 248 -4.09 -15.75 -10.34
N GLY A 249 -3.97 -14.41 -10.42
CA GLY A 249 -3.84 -13.71 -11.70
C GLY A 249 -5.14 -13.67 -12.50
N GLN A 250 -6.27 -13.45 -11.83
CA GLN A 250 -7.59 -13.40 -12.45
C GLN A 250 -8.26 -12.05 -12.21
N THR A 251 -9.15 -11.66 -13.13
CA THR A 251 -10.01 -10.49 -12.96
C THR A 251 -11.03 -10.72 -11.84
N THR A 252 -11.78 -9.68 -11.45
CA THR A 252 -12.86 -9.75 -10.46
C THR A 252 -13.86 -10.88 -10.74
N LYS A 253 -14.16 -11.18 -12.01
CA LYS A 253 -15.08 -12.25 -12.42
C LYS A 253 -14.41 -13.62 -12.58
N GLY A 254 -13.13 -13.74 -12.23
CA GLY A 254 -12.38 -14.98 -12.30
C GLY A 254 -11.82 -15.32 -13.69
N THR A 255 -11.82 -14.39 -14.64
CA THR A 255 -11.20 -14.58 -15.95
C THR A 255 -9.67 -14.56 -15.80
N PRO A 256 -8.94 -15.63 -16.18
CA PRO A 256 -7.48 -15.61 -16.20
C PRO A 256 -6.94 -14.56 -17.17
N VAL A 257 -5.89 -13.87 -16.77
CA VAL A 257 -5.21 -12.85 -17.59
C VAL A 257 -3.70 -13.05 -17.54
N ASP A 258 -3.01 -12.63 -18.61
CA ASP A 258 -1.57 -12.75 -18.70
C ASP A 258 -0.89 -11.64 -17.86
N ASN A 259 -0.08 -12.05 -16.91
CA ASN A 259 0.56 -11.14 -15.95
C ASN A 259 2.08 -11.40 -15.93
N GLU A 260 2.88 -10.34 -15.91
CA GLU A 260 4.33 -10.41 -15.72
C GLU A 260 4.77 -10.11 -14.28
N MET A 261 3.82 -9.67 -13.43
CA MET A 261 4.05 -9.34 -12.03
C MET A 261 3.09 -10.10 -11.13
N ARG A 262 3.47 -10.28 -9.87
CA ARG A 262 2.54 -10.72 -8.83
C ARG A 262 1.55 -9.59 -8.52
N ALA A 263 0.36 -9.94 -8.03
CA ALA A 263 -0.68 -8.95 -7.70
C ALA A 263 -0.19 -7.87 -6.70
N GLN A 264 0.64 -8.25 -5.73
CA GLN A 264 1.20 -7.34 -4.73
C GLN A 264 2.18 -6.34 -5.36
N ASP A 265 3.04 -6.79 -6.27
CA ASP A 265 4.04 -5.95 -6.93
C ASP A 265 3.35 -4.94 -7.84
N ALA A 266 2.34 -5.38 -8.59
CA ALA A 266 1.50 -4.52 -9.42
C ALA A 266 0.73 -3.47 -8.59
N TYR A 267 0.20 -3.88 -7.42
CA TYR A 267 -0.46 -2.98 -6.47
C TYR A 267 0.49 -1.90 -5.95
N ASN A 268 1.69 -2.28 -5.52
CA ASN A 268 2.67 -1.34 -4.99
C ASN A 268 3.13 -0.35 -6.06
N GLU A 269 3.44 -0.84 -7.26
CA GLU A 269 3.84 0.02 -8.38
C GLU A 269 2.74 1.02 -8.76
N ALA A 270 1.48 0.57 -8.83
CA ALA A 270 0.34 1.42 -9.08
C ALA A 270 0.14 2.47 -7.98
N PHE A 271 0.26 2.05 -6.70
CA PHE A 271 0.14 2.95 -5.56
C PHE A 271 1.20 4.06 -5.60
N ASP A 272 2.46 3.70 -5.81
CA ASP A 272 3.57 4.65 -5.86
C ASP A 272 3.42 5.64 -7.02
N ALA A 273 3.01 5.16 -8.19
CA ALA A 273 2.77 5.99 -9.35
C ALA A 273 1.60 6.98 -9.14
N LEU A 274 0.50 6.53 -8.53
CA LEU A 274 -0.64 7.37 -8.19
C LEU A 274 -0.32 8.35 -7.06
N TYR A 275 0.39 7.93 -6.03
CA TYR A 275 0.85 8.80 -4.95
C TYR A 275 1.74 9.93 -5.50
N TRP A 276 2.68 9.58 -6.37
CA TRP A 276 3.49 10.56 -7.08
C TRP A 276 2.62 11.51 -7.91
N SER A 277 1.65 11.00 -8.68
CA SER A 277 0.82 11.81 -9.57
C SER A 277 0.00 12.86 -8.81
N VAL A 278 -0.61 12.49 -7.68
CA VAL A 278 -1.35 13.44 -6.83
C VAL A 278 -0.42 14.52 -6.27
N ASN A 279 0.75 14.14 -5.76
CA ASN A 279 1.75 15.09 -5.26
C ASN A 279 2.29 16.02 -6.35
N PHE A 280 2.39 15.52 -7.57
CA PHE A 280 2.83 16.32 -8.71
C PHE A 280 1.74 17.28 -9.19
N LEU A 281 0.53 16.78 -9.43
CA LEU A 281 -0.59 17.56 -9.97
C LEU A 281 -1.01 18.73 -9.08
N LYS A 282 -1.03 18.53 -7.76
CA LYS A 282 -1.43 19.59 -6.81
C LYS A 282 -0.51 20.81 -6.82
N GLN A 283 0.68 20.72 -7.43
CA GLN A 283 1.59 21.86 -7.58
C GLN A 283 1.13 22.83 -8.66
N PHE A 284 0.22 22.45 -9.53
CA PHE A 284 -0.17 23.20 -10.73
C PHE A 284 -1.62 23.69 -10.73
N CYS A 285 -2.35 23.55 -9.63
CA CYS A 285 -3.73 24.03 -9.51
C CYS A 285 -4.03 24.52 -8.09
N GLU A 286 -5.06 25.35 -7.95
CA GLU A 286 -5.55 25.82 -6.66
C GLU A 286 -6.31 24.69 -5.93
N THR A 287 -7.04 23.85 -6.66
CA THR A 287 -7.78 22.68 -6.15
C THR A 287 -7.55 21.47 -7.03
N LEU A 288 -7.16 20.36 -6.41
CA LEU A 288 -7.07 19.05 -7.06
C LEU A 288 -8.23 18.17 -6.62
N GLU A 289 -9.11 17.83 -7.55
CA GLU A 289 -10.19 16.88 -7.30
C GLU A 289 -9.84 15.52 -7.89
N VAL A 290 -9.61 14.52 -7.02
CA VAL A 290 -9.17 13.18 -7.38
C VAL A 290 -10.37 12.23 -7.36
N VAL A 291 -10.66 11.60 -8.48
CA VAL A 291 -11.84 10.77 -8.69
C VAL A 291 -11.43 9.35 -9.04
N TYR A 292 -11.83 8.38 -8.23
CA TYR A 292 -11.64 6.96 -8.50
C TYR A 292 -12.82 6.38 -9.27
N LEU A 293 -12.55 5.54 -10.26
CA LEU A 293 -13.55 4.73 -10.97
C LEU A 293 -13.24 3.24 -10.84
N PRO A 294 -14.22 2.38 -10.54
CA PRO A 294 -14.03 0.94 -10.60
C PRO A 294 -13.92 0.44 -12.05
N GLY A 295 -13.02 -0.50 -12.29
CA GLY A 295 -12.92 -1.26 -13.55
C GLY A 295 -13.62 -2.62 -13.47
N ASN A 296 -13.53 -3.43 -14.52
CA ASN A 296 -14.03 -4.80 -14.50
C ASN A 296 -12.93 -5.84 -14.17
N HIS A 297 -11.65 -5.46 -14.28
CA HIS A 297 -10.53 -6.33 -13.94
C HIS A 297 -10.24 -6.39 -12.44
N ASP A 298 -10.38 -5.30 -11.71
CA ASP A 298 -9.74 -5.05 -10.43
C ASP A 298 -10.64 -4.38 -9.37
N ARG A 299 -11.94 -4.65 -9.39
CA ARG A 299 -12.96 -3.95 -8.57
C ARG A 299 -12.61 -3.85 -7.09
N LEU A 300 -12.08 -4.92 -6.49
CA LEU A 300 -11.74 -4.93 -5.07
C LEU A 300 -10.39 -4.28 -4.81
N SER A 301 -9.37 -4.69 -5.55
CA SER A 301 -7.99 -4.24 -5.32
C SER A 301 -7.83 -2.75 -5.63
N SER A 302 -8.40 -2.25 -6.71
CA SER A 302 -8.36 -0.81 -7.04
C SER A 302 -9.15 0.05 -6.06
N TYR A 303 -10.28 -0.46 -5.52
CA TYR A 303 -11.00 0.22 -4.46
C TYR A 303 -10.15 0.36 -3.18
N HIS A 304 -9.50 -0.72 -2.76
CA HIS A 304 -8.61 -0.67 -1.60
C HIS A 304 -7.46 0.31 -1.81
N LEU A 305 -6.89 0.32 -3.00
CA LEU A 305 -5.82 1.25 -3.37
C LEU A 305 -6.31 2.70 -3.31
N ALA A 306 -7.45 3.01 -3.94
CA ALA A 306 -8.04 4.34 -3.94
C ALA A 306 -8.39 4.82 -2.52
N HIS A 307 -8.94 3.94 -1.68
CA HIS A 307 -9.23 4.23 -0.29
C HIS A 307 -7.95 4.51 0.51
N ALA A 308 -6.91 3.68 0.37
CA ALA A 308 -5.62 3.89 1.03
C ALA A 308 -4.97 5.20 0.58
N LEU A 309 -4.95 5.46 -0.73
CA LEU A 309 -4.41 6.69 -1.31
C LEU A 309 -5.13 7.93 -0.75
N SER A 310 -6.46 7.89 -0.64
CA SER A 310 -7.24 9.02 -0.09
C SER A 310 -6.85 9.36 1.35
N LYS A 311 -6.44 8.36 2.16
CA LYS A 311 -6.00 8.57 3.54
C LYS A 311 -4.66 9.28 3.63
N CYS A 312 -3.79 9.14 2.62
CA CYS A 312 -2.50 9.82 2.58
C CYS A 312 -2.62 11.33 2.45
N PHE A 313 -3.76 11.85 1.95
CA PHE A 313 -3.95 13.27 1.66
C PHE A 313 -5.03 13.96 2.50
N LEU A 314 -5.51 13.33 3.57
CA LEU A 314 -6.56 13.90 4.44
C LEU A 314 -6.19 15.25 5.07
N ALA A 315 -4.91 15.52 5.24
CA ALA A 315 -4.43 16.76 5.85
C ALA A 315 -4.34 17.93 4.86
N ASP A 316 -4.52 17.69 3.56
CA ASP A 316 -4.44 18.73 2.53
C ASP A 316 -5.84 19.17 2.12
N SER A 317 -6.24 20.38 2.58
CA SER A 317 -7.57 20.94 2.29
C SER A 317 -7.80 21.26 0.81
N ASN A 318 -6.73 21.36 0.01
CA ASN A 318 -6.81 21.68 -1.41
C ASN A 318 -6.95 20.43 -2.29
N ILE A 319 -6.89 19.23 -1.67
CA ILE A 319 -7.10 17.96 -2.35
C ILE A 319 -8.43 17.38 -1.91
N ILE A 320 -9.33 17.16 -2.85
CA ILE A 320 -10.65 16.57 -2.63
C ILE A 320 -10.65 15.17 -3.23
N PHE A 321 -10.84 14.13 -2.41
CA PHE A 321 -10.93 12.76 -2.89
C PHE A 321 -12.37 12.28 -2.98
N ASP A 322 -12.76 11.79 -4.14
CA ASP A 322 -13.94 10.99 -4.38
C ASP A 322 -13.53 9.52 -4.58
N ALA A 323 -13.22 8.84 -3.48
CA ALA A 323 -12.87 7.42 -3.45
C ALA A 323 -14.08 6.51 -3.27
N GLY A 324 -15.31 7.03 -3.36
CA GLY A 324 -16.54 6.24 -3.24
C GLY A 324 -16.67 5.21 -4.35
N TYR A 325 -17.27 4.05 -4.02
CA TYR A 325 -17.53 2.98 -4.97
C TYR A 325 -18.83 3.26 -5.74
N ALA A 326 -18.73 4.06 -6.79
CA ALA A 326 -19.83 4.31 -7.73
C ALA A 326 -19.31 4.11 -9.15
N GLU A 327 -20.07 3.41 -9.99
CA GLU A 327 -19.65 3.09 -11.36
C GLU A 327 -19.74 4.30 -12.29
N ARG A 328 -20.59 5.28 -11.96
CA ARG A 328 -20.75 6.55 -12.66
C ARG A 328 -20.57 7.69 -11.69
N LYS A 329 -19.81 8.68 -12.09
CA LYS A 329 -19.56 9.89 -11.31
C LYS A 329 -19.73 11.13 -12.17
N VAL A 330 -20.11 12.21 -11.52
CA VAL A 330 -20.28 13.52 -12.14
C VAL A 330 -19.52 14.57 -11.38
N LYS A 331 -18.89 15.48 -12.12
CA LYS A 331 -18.30 16.72 -11.59
C LYS A 331 -18.75 17.87 -12.48
N THR A 332 -18.88 19.04 -11.89
CA THR A 332 -19.26 20.25 -12.59
C THR A 332 -18.25 21.36 -12.42
N TYR A 333 -18.13 22.23 -13.41
CA TYR A 333 -17.36 23.45 -13.34
C TYR A 333 -18.04 24.51 -14.21
N GLY A 334 -18.68 25.49 -13.57
CA GLY A 334 -19.51 26.47 -14.28
C GLY A 334 -20.61 25.82 -15.10
N LEU A 335 -20.66 26.10 -16.39
CA LEU A 335 -21.63 25.50 -17.31
C LEU A 335 -21.23 24.12 -17.85
N ASN A 336 -20.12 23.54 -17.33
CA ASN A 336 -19.63 22.26 -17.79
C ASN A 336 -20.08 21.11 -16.89
N PHE A 337 -20.46 20.01 -17.50
CA PHE A 337 -20.80 18.74 -16.89
C PHE A 337 -19.81 17.69 -17.39
N PHE A 338 -19.15 17.00 -16.45
CA PHE A 338 -18.20 15.94 -16.72
C PHE A 338 -18.68 14.64 -16.10
N GLY A 339 -19.14 13.71 -16.94
CA GLY A 339 -19.46 12.35 -16.57
C GLY A 339 -18.24 11.44 -16.69
N PHE A 340 -18.10 10.49 -15.78
CA PHE A 340 -17.02 9.52 -15.78
C PHE A 340 -17.56 8.13 -15.50
N GLU A 341 -17.20 7.16 -16.34
CA GLU A 341 -17.49 5.75 -16.16
C GLU A 341 -16.42 4.89 -16.85
N HIS A 342 -16.29 3.63 -16.47
CA HIS A 342 -15.33 2.75 -17.15
C HIS A 342 -15.78 2.42 -18.58
N GLY A 343 -17.05 2.16 -18.79
CA GLY A 343 -17.62 1.96 -20.12
C GLY A 343 -17.70 0.51 -20.58
N ASP A 344 -17.62 -0.46 -19.69
CA ASP A 344 -17.81 -1.91 -19.95
C ASP A 344 -19.29 -2.28 -20.19
N VAL A 345 -20.22 -1.37 -19.92
CA VAL A 345 -21.66 -1.56 -20.11
C VAL A 345 -22.17 -0.84 -21.36
N ASN A 346 -23.36 -1.21 -21.83
CA ASN A 346 -23.99 -0.70 -23.05
C ASN A 346 -24.10 0.84 -23.06
N LYS A 347 -23.55 1.49 -24.09
CA LYS A 347 -23.41 2.95 -24.24
C LYS A 347 -24.60 3.66 -24.87
N LYS A 348 -25.54 2.92 -25.44
CA LYS A 348 -26.64 3.50 -26.24
C LYS A 348 -27.49 4.51 -25.45
N TRP A 349 -27.65 4.31 -24.15
CA TRP A 349 -28.51 5.10 -23.28
C TRP A 349 -27.75 6.02 -22.33
N THR A 350 -26.40 6.13 -22.43
CA THR A 350 -25.58 6.92 -21.53
C THR A 350 -26.10 8.34 -21.25
N PRO A 351 -26.49 9.17 -22.26
CA PRO A 351 -27.00 10.51 -21.98
C PRO A 351 -28.26 10.51 -21.12
N LEU A 352 -29.19 9.56 -21.39
CA LEU A 352 -30.44 9.45 -20.64
C LEU A 352 -30.19 8.98 -19.20
N VAL A 353 -29.26 8.06 -19.01
CA VAL A 353 -28.86 7.58 -17.68
C VAL A 353 -28.31 8.73 -16.85
N TYR A 354 -27.34 9.51 -17.38
CA TYR A 354 -26.79 10.66 -16.68
C TYR A 354 -27.85 11.74 -16.38
N ALA A 355 -28.73 12.05 -17.32
CA ALA A 355 -29.81 13.00 -17.11
C ALA A 355 -30.79 12.54 -16.01
N THR A 356 -30.99 11.22 -15.87
CA THR A 356 -31.88 10.63 -14.87
C THR A 356 -31.25 10.52 -13.49
N GLU A 357 -29.98 10.11 -13.42
CA GLU A 357 -29.29 9.91 -12.16
C GLU A 357 -28.79 11.23 -11.55
N PHE A 358 -28.43 12.22 -12.40
CA PHE A 358 -27.89 13.52 -11.99
C PHE A 358 -28.71 14.70 -12.55
N PRO A 359 -30.02 14.77 -12.29
CA PRO A 359 -30.91 15.73 -12.94
C PRO A 359 -30.58 17.19 -12.59
N ILE A 360 -30.04 17.46 -11.40
CA ILE A 360 -29.66 18.79 -10.95
C ILE A 360 -28.44 19.28 -11.72
N ASP A 361 -27.36 18.46 -11.73
CA ASP A 361 -26.12 18.80 -12.44
C ASP A 361 -26.38 18.90 -13.96
N TRP A 362 -27.19 18.01 -14.48
CA TRP A 362 -27.60 18.04 -15.90
C TRP A 362 -28.35 19.32 -16.25
N GLY A 363 -29.35 19.72 -15.43
CA GLY A 363 -30.18 20.89 -15.66
C GLY A 363 -29.44 22.22 -15.49
N SER A 364 -28.42 22.27 -14.67
CA SER A 364 -27.64 23.48 -14.39
C SER A 364 -26.45 23.70 -15.35
N THR A 365 -26.18 22.74 -16.25
CA THR A 365 -25.02 22.79 -17.15
C THR A 365 -25.46 22.77 -18.62
N GLN A 366 -24.55 23.26 -19.48
CA GLN A 366 -24.78 23.36 -20.92
C GLN A 366 -23.84 22.46 -21.74
N TYR A 367 -22.56 22.40 -21.36
CA TYR A 367 -21.51 21.66 -22.05
C TYR A 367 -21.30 20.32 -21.33
N ARG A 368 -21.75 19.22 -21.93
CA ARG A 368 -21.78 17.91 -21.25
C ARG A 368 -20.86 16.94 -21.98
N THR A 369 -19.89 16.43 -21.27
CA THR A 369 -18.96 15.41 -21.78
C THR A 369 -18.91 14.23 -20.82
N CYS A 370 -18.98 13.00 -21.34
CA CYS A 370 -18.71 11.78 -20.59
C CYS A 370 -17.42 11.13 -21.10
N TYR A 371 -16.53 10.81 -20.20
CA TYR A 371 -15.25 10.15 -20.47
C TYR A 371 -15.34 8.68 -20.09
N THR A 372 -14.99 7.79 -21.03
CA THR A 372 -15.04 6.33 -20.82
C THR A 372 -13.75 5.67 -21.27
N GLY A 373 -13.29 4.66 -20.52
CA GLY A 373 -12.21 3.75 -20.87
C GLY A 373 -12.67 2.47 -21.58
N HIS A 374 -12.13 1.33 -21.18
CA HIS A 374 -12.47 -0.06 -21.53
C HIS A 374 -12.14 -0.47 -22.98
N PHE A 375 -12.31 0.38 -23.96
CA PHE A 375 -12.03 0.04 -25.35
C PHE A 375 -10.59 0.46 -25.70
N HIS A 376 -9.64 -0.35 -25.34
CA HIS A 376 -8.20 -0.14 -25.66
C HIS A 376 -7.94 0.09 -27.15
N SER A 377 -8.86 -0.34 -28.00
CA SER A 377 -8.80 -0.09 -29.42
C SER A 377 -9.80 0.99 -29.79
N LYS A 378 -9.32 2.14 -30.23
CA LYS A 378 -10.10 2.89 -31.19
C LYS A 378 -10.47 1.89 -32.30
N LYS A 379 -11.76 1.61 -32.48
CA LYS A 379 -12.19 1.01 -33.75
C LYS A 379 -11.67 1.92 -34.82
N THR A 380 -10.66 1.48 -35.53
CA THR A 380 -9.89 2.24 -36.52
C THR A 380 -10.72 2.66 -37.76
N THR A 381 -12.01 2.41 -37.75
CA THR A 381 -12.89 2.70 -38.90
C THR A 381 -13.53 4.07 -38.86
N GLU A 382 -13.47 4.80 -37.74
CA GLU A 382 -14.03 6.14 -37.72
C GLU A 382 -13.14 7.05 -36.84
N TYR A 383 -12.67 8.12 -37.44
CA TYR A 383 -11.82 9.15 -36.84
C TYR A 383 -12.58 10.06 -35.86
N VAL A 384 -13.75 9.65 -35.40
CA VAL A 384 -14.59 10.40 -34.49
C VAL A 384 -14.32 9.89 -33.08
N THR A 385 -13.49 10.62 -32.35
CA THR A 385 -13.20 10.35 -30.94
C THR A 385 -14.34 10.81 -30.02
N ASP A 386 -15.17 11.74 -30.52
CA ASP A 386 -16.28 12.34 -29.82
C ASP A 386 -17.57 12.11 -30.60
N ASN A 387 -18.59 11.50 -29.95
CA ASN A 387 -19.95 11.45 -30.47
C ASN A 387 -20.78 12.44 -29.66
N GLU A 388 -21.27 13.47 -30.30
CA GLU A 388 -22.20 14.44 -29.73
C GLU A 388 -23.64 14.01 -29.98
N ILE A 389 -24.35 13.67 -28.91
CA ILE A 389 -25.73 13.25 -28.99
C ILE A 389 -26.55 14.15 -28.09
N HIS A 390 -27.48 14.93 -28.67
CA HIS A 390 -28.40 15.80 -27.92
C HIS A 390 -27.70 16.73 -26.92
N GLY A 391 -26.57 17.35 -27.31
CA GLY A 391 -25.75 18.22 -26.44
C GLY A 391 -24.98 17.48 -25.38
N PHE A 392 -24.64 16.21 -25.64
CA PHE A 392 -23.81 15.38 -24.81
C PHE A 392 -22.74 14.68 -25.65
N ALA A 393 -21.47 14.92 -25.34
CA ALA A 393 -20.35 14.27 -26.01
C ALA A 393 -19.92 13.01 -25.22
N LEU A 394 -19.87 11.87 -25.89
CA LEU A 394 -19.31 10.63 -25.33
C LEU A 394 -17.91 10.42 -25.87
N LYS A 395 -16.91 10.55 -25.01
CA LYS A 395 -15.51 10.46 -25.36
C LYS A 395 -14.87 9.16 -24.89
N HIS A 396 -14.41 8.36 -25.84
CA HIS A 396 -13.61 7.16 -25.55
C HIS A 396 -12.14 7.56 -25.39
N LEU A 397 -11.60 7.29 -24.20
CA LEU A 397 -10.22 7.60 -23.87
C LEU A 397 -9.28 6.57 -24.51
N PRO A 398 -8.15 7.01 -25.04
CA PRO A 398 -7.06 6.10 -25.38
C PRO A 398 -6.41 5.61 -24.09
N SER A 399 -5.69 4.48 -24.16
CA SER A 399 -4.94 3.91 -23.05
C SER A 399 -3.43 4.06 -23.27
N LEU A 400 -2.68 4.09 -22.16
CA LEU A 400 -1.22 3.95 -22.16
C LEU A 400 -0.77 2.48 -22.14
N CYS A 401 -1.72 1.55 -21.96
CA CYS A 401 -1.45 0.13 -21.93
C CYS A 401 -0.95 -0.40 -23.28
N LYS A 402 0.02 -1.30 -23.25
CA LYS A 402 0.49 -2.03 -24.45
C LYS A 402 -0.53 -3.09 -24.85
N SER A 403 -0.63 -3.33 -26.17
CA SER A 403 -1.40 -4.45 -26.69
C SER A 403 -0.74 -5.77 -26.30
N ASP A 404 -1.54 -6.77 -25.94
CA ASP A 404 -1.13 -8.13 -25.60
C ASP A 404 -1.45 -9.12 -26.72
N TYR A 405 -1.22 -10.42 -26.43
CA TYR A 405 -1.54 -11.50 -27.34
C TYR A 405 -3.04 -11.53 -27.71
N TRP A 406 -3.94 -11.24 -26.78
CA TRP A 406 -5.38 -11.21 -27.04
C TRP A 406 -5.73 -10.13 -28.09
N HIS A 407 -5.14 -8.94 -27.98
CA HIS A 407 -5.31 -7.86 -28.96
C HIS A 407 -4.75 -8.25 -30.32
N TYR A 408 -3.58 -8.89 -30.36
CA TYR A 408 -3.00 -9.40 -31.58
C TYR A 408 -3.87 -10.46 -32.25
N HIS A 409 -4.32 -11.46 -31.46
CA HIS A 409 -5.17 -12.55 -31.94
C HIS A 409 -6.51 -12.03 -32.52
N ASN A 410 -7.12 -11.06 -31.86
CA ASN A 410 -8.38 -10.46 -32.26
C ASN A 410 -8.23 -9.31 -33.28
N LYS A 411 -7.01 -9.10 -33.84
CA LYS A 411 -6.69 -8.07 -34.83
C LYS A 411 -6.89 -6.63 -34.36
N PHE A 412 -6.82 -6.38 -33.05
CA PHE A 412 -6.81 -5.03 -32.45
C PHE A 412 -5.37 -4.48 -32.44
N VAL A 413 -4.78 -4.30 -33.64
CA VAL A 413 -3.40 -3.85 -33.79
C VAL A 413 -3.34 -2.38 -34.22
N GLY A 414 -2.29 -1.67 -33.77
CA GLY A 414 -2.03 -0.28 -34.18
C GLY A 414 -2.78 0.79 -33.38
N ALA A 415 -3.34 0.44 -32.20
CA ALA A 415 -3.85 1.44 -31.27
C ALA A 415 -2.70 2.34 -30.79
N LYS A 416 -2.90 3.66 -30.89
CA LYS A 416 -1.92 4.62 -30.36
C LYS A 416 -2.02 4.63 -28.84
N ARG A 417 -0.88 4.46 -28.17
CA ARG A 417 -0.74 4.64 -26.73
C ARG A 417 -0.70 6.14 -26.44
N GLN A 418 -1.69 6.63 -25.73
CA GLN A 418 -1.87 8.07 -25.53
C GLN A 418 -2.54 8.37 -24.19
N ALA A 419 -2.23 9.55 -23.63
CA ALA A 419 -3.03 10.19 -22.60
C ALA A 419 -3.53 11.54 -23.08
N LEU A 420 -4.68 11.96 -22.57
CA LEU A 420 -5.33 13.21 -22.95
C LEU A 420 -5.55 14.09 -21.73
N MET A 421 -5.46 15.41 -21.93
CA MET A 421 -5.92 16.41 -20.98
C MET A 421 -6.77 17.43 -21.74
N GLU A 422 -7.98 17.68 -21.26
CA GLU A 422 -8.85 18.71 -21.81
C GLU A 422 -8.93 19.90 -20.87
N ILE A 423 -8.96 21.11 -21.43
CA ILE A 423 -9.07 22.34 -20.66
C ILE A 423 -10.39 23.00 -21.05
N HIS A 424 -11.17 23.35 -20.03
CA HIS A 424 -12.48 23.96 -20.20
C HIS A 424 -12.53 25.32 -19.48
N ASP A 425 -13.16 26.27 -20.14
CA ASP A 425 -13.51 27.55 -19.57
C ASP A 425 -14.82 27.44 -18.80
N TRP A 426 -15.01 28.26 -17.78
CA TRP A 426 -16.19 28.26 -16.92
C TRP A 426 -17.52 28.37 -17.68
N SER A 427 -17.57 29.16 -18.74
CA SER A 427 -18.79 29.57 -19.43
C SER A 427 -18.88 29.15 -20.90
N THR A 428 -17.75 28.82 -21.52
CA THR A 428 -17.70 28.56 -22.97
C THR A 428 -17.39 27.11 -23.35
N GLY A 429 -17.20 26.24 -22.36
CA GLY A 429 -16.94 24.84 -22.64
C GLY A 429 -15.46 24.52 -22.90
N LYS A 430 -15.20 23.51 -23.72
CA LYS A 430 -13.85 23.06 -24.04
C LYS A 430 -13.08 24.09 -24.89
N VAL A 431 -11.92 24.50 -24.41
CA VAL A 431 -11.04 25.48 -25.12
C VAL A 431 -9.76 24.87 -25.64
N CYS A 432 -9.30 23.74 -25.07
CA CYS A 432 -8.07 23.10 -25.51
C CYS A 432 -8.10 21.58 -25.26
N GLU A 433 -7.41 20.83 -26.09
CA GLU A 433 -7.11 19.41 -25.90
C GLU A 433 -5.62 19.18 -26.12
N LEU A 434 -4.99 18.56 -25.14
CA LEU A 434 -3.58 18.19 -25.17
C LEU A 434 -3.48 16.67 -25.22
N THR A 435 -2.57 16.19 -26.07
CA THR A 435 -2.30 14.74 -26.20
C THR A 435 -0.82 14.48 -25.93
N HIS A 436 -0.56 13.43 -25.17
CA HIS A 436 0.77 12.83 -25.02
C HIS A 436 0.77 11.45 -25.67
N ASN A 437 1.73 11.19 -26.55
CA ASN A 437 1.91 9.89 -27.22
C ASN A 437 3.13 9.19 -26.63
N VAL A 438 3.03 7.87 -26.46
CA VAL A 438 4.09 7.01 -25.96
C VAL A 438 4.62 6.10 -27.07
#